data_34ef428f22ea96910edd54d95632813b
#
_entry.id   34ef428f22ea96910edd54d95632813b
#
_cell.length_a   1.000
_cell.length_b   1.000
_cell.length_c   1.000
_cell.angle_alpha   90.00
_cell.angle_beta   90.00
_cell.angle_gamma   90.00
#
_symmetry.space_group_name_H-M   'P 1'
#
loop_
_entity.id
_entity.type
_entity.pdbx_description
1 polymer ?
#
loop_
_entity_poly.entity_id
_entity_poly.type
_entity_poly.pdbx_seq_one_letter_code
_entity_poly.pdbx_strand_id
1 'polypeptide(L)'
;MKLFRKKNARQEVKPQEPAGQEASQQDVSRRKFMTGVAGAAGAGLLLGKAAMPAWADGSAPTDKPATPWPATFDAAGTAPEYYPREMPKAGETIHKFQIEVTIGTHEIVPGIKAHMFMFNGSYPGPVIRVPENEWVQVDLINKSPENHTIHWHGMMLENEMDGVPFGTQWPVFTNQTYRYLFRAQPAGTHFYHCHVMTTLHQQAGLVGALIVDAKNDIVKKTFPYEREYTLLLSEVDTNWVNEQLNEMVGMGMTMQAMNNDPRLMGEMNGRMMGWFQNKGSFLKAIKDGYIPTYTTAMVGPNRVITPNFFMINGKSYPMTDPLMIRKGENIRVRLIGGGMQPHYLHLHGHDFWHVCQDGSPLASPLRLNTIPVFPGTTSDIIIQGTNPGSWHFHDHSDLATTNNGIHPGGMMTMLMYEDADKYGVKFKDAIQTNS
;
A
#
# COMPACT_ATOMS: atom_id res chain seq x y z
N MET A 1 11.45 64.43 37.39
CA MET A 1 10.45 65.43 37.04
C MET A 1 9.25 64.70 36.42
N LYS A 2 8.12 64.67 37.15
CA LYS A 2 6.71 64.37 36.86
C LYS A 2 6.38 63.47 35.68
N LEU A 3 6.02 62.19 35.90
CA LEU A 3 4.68 61.54 36.03
C LEU A 3 3.56 62.11 35.15
N PHE A 4 3.11 61.26 34.22
CA PHE A 4 1.69 61.24 33.91
C PHE A 4 1.23 59.79 33.78
N ARG A 5 0.48 59.28 34.74
CA ARG A 5 -0.39 58.10 34.70
C ARG A 5 -1.67 58.47 33.95
N LYS A 6 -2.04 57.72 32.91
CA LYS A 6 -3.43 57.69 32.43
C LYS A 6 -4.01 56.31 32.74
N LYS A 7 -5.06 56.32 33.56
CA LYS A 7 -5.97 55.23 33.83
C LYS A 7 -6.80 54.98 32.54
N ASN A 8 -6.80 53.77 32.01
CA ASN A 8 -7.84 53.34 31.10
C ASN A 8 -8.76 52.38 31.84
N ALA A 9 -10.03 52.82 31.94
CA ALA A 9 -11.13 52.04 32.47
C ALA A 9 -11.44 50.86 31.54
N ARG A 10 -11.53 49.67 32.10
CA ARG A 10 -12.10 48.50 31.44
C ARG A 10 -13.61 48.69 31.38
N GLN A 11 -14.17 48.73 30.15
CA GLN A 11 -15.57 48.46 29.91
C GLN A 11 -15.78 46.95 29.89
N GLU A 12 -16.61 46.45 30.80
CA GLU A 12 -17.15 45.08 30.75
C GLU A 12 -18.15 45.02 29.62
N VAL A 13 -17.88 44.19 28.65
CA VAL A 13 -18.84 43.79 27.59
C VAL A 13 -19.56 42.55 28.12
N LYS A 14 -20.84 42.68 28.40
CA LYS A 14 -21.74 41.56 28.70
C LYS A 14 -21.90 40.68 27.42
N PRO A 15 -21.91 39.33 27.54
CA PRO A 15 -22.22 38.46 26.41
C PRO A 15 -23.67 38.64 26.01
N GLN A 16 -23.91 38.89 24.72
CA GLN A 16 -25.23 38.75 24.10
C GLN A 16 -25.51 37.26 23.88
N GLU A 17 -26.63 36.78 24.34
CA GLU A 17 -27.19 35.49 23.98
C GLU A 17 -27.57 35.47 22.49
N PRO A 18 -27.26 34.42 21.75
CA PRO A 18 -27.74 34.27 20.36
C PRO A 18 -29.24 33.92 20.38
N ALA A 19 -29.99 34.70 19.64
CA ALA A 19 -31.42 34.46 19.39
C ALA A 19 -31.61 33.05 18.77
N GLY A 20 -32.48 32.26 19.34
CA GLY A 20 -32.84 30.93 18.89
C GLY A 20 -33.45 30.97 17.48
N GLN A 21 -32.81 30.26 16.57
CA GLN A 21 -33.44 29.71 15.39
C GLN A 21 -33.75 28.24 15.68
N GLU A 22 -34.97 27.92 15.87
CA GLU A 22 -35.49 26.54 15.88
C GLU A 22 -35.26 25.93 14.49
N ALA A 23 -34.16 25.18 14.34
CA ALA A 23 -34.02 24.24 13.24
C ALA A 23 -34.83 23.01 13.60
N SER A 24 -35.96 22.80 12.91
CA SER A 24 -36.74 21.58 13.00
C SER A 24 -35.84 20.39 12.62
N GLN A 25 -35.44 19.60 13.62
CA GLN A 25 -34.88 18.28 13.41
C GLN A 25 -35.94 17.41 12.77
N GLN A 26 -35.88 17.21 11.46
CA GLN A 26 -36.55 16.11 10.81
C GLN A 26 -35.86 14.81 11.24
N ASP A 27 -36.44 14.18 12.24
CA ASP A 27 -36.10 12.85 12.68
C ASP A 27 -36.51 11.85 11.56
N VAL A 28 -35.58 11.61 10.62
CA VAL A 28 -35.77 10.59 9.59
C VAL A 28 -35.48 9.25 10.25
N SER A 29 -36.54 8.68 10.83
CA SER A 29 -36.44 7.39 11.49
C SER A 29 -35.91 6.33 10.52
N ARG A 30 -35.02 5.44 11.00
CA ARG A 30 -34.50 4.27 10.27
C ARG A 30 -35.58 3.45 9.56
N ARG A 31 -36.84 3.46 10.09
CA ARG A 31 -37.98 2.82 9.46
C ARG A 31 -38.41 3.47 8.14
N LYS A 32 -38.35 4.80 8.01
CA LYS A 32 -38.67 5.48 6.75
C LYS A 32 -37.62 5.27 5.66
N PHE A 33 -36.33 5.12 6.05
CA PHE A 33 -35.30 4.78 5.10
C PHE A 33 -35.46 3.37 4.53
N MET A 34 -35.81 2.39 5.39
CA MET A 34 -36.04 1.01 4.95
C MET A 34 -37.31 0.86 4.08
N THR A 35 -38.36 1.65 4.33
CA THR A 35 -39.57 1.63 3.48
C THR A 35 -39.34 2.32 2.12
N GLY A 36 -38.45 3.32 2.04
CA GLY A 36 -38.08 3.94 0.76
C GLY A 36 -37.29 2.99 -0.17
N VAL A 37 -36.41 2.17 0.40
CA VAL A 37 -35.64 1.16 -0.36
C VAL A 37 -36.56 0.00 -0.81
N ALA A 38 -37.53 -0.41 0.01
CA ALA A 38 -38.51 -1.44 -0.38
C ALA A 38 -39.43 -0.98 -1.50
N GLY A 39 -39.77 0.32 -1.56
CA GLY A 39 -40.61 0.90 -2.64
C GLY A 39 -39.87 0.95 -3.99
N ALA A 40 -38.52 1.16 -3.99
CA ALA A 40 -37.73 1.16 -5.22
C ALA A 40 -37.47 -0.26 -5.77
N ALA A 41 -37.43 -1.27 -4.91
CA ALA A 41 -37.30 -2.66 -5.33
C ALA A 41 -38.63 -3.23 -5.94
N GLY A 42 -39.77 -2.69 -5.56
CA GLY A 42 -41.05 -3.11 -6.10
C GLY A 42 -41.38 -2.61 -7.51
N ALA A 43 -40.77 -1.51 -7.94
CA ALA A 43 -40.99 -0.95 -9.29
C ALA A 43 -40.11 -1.60 -10.36
N GLY A 44 -39.06 -2.32 -9.97
CA GLY A 44 -38.14 -3.02 -10.91
C GLY A 44 -38.65 -4.38 -11.40
N LEU A 45 -39.72 -4.90 -10.84
CA LEU A 45 -40.24 -6.26 -11.13
C LEU A 45 -41.15 -6.36 -12.37
N LEU A 46 -41.39 -5.26 -13.09
CA LEU A 46 -42.23 -5.23 -14.30
C LEU A 46 -41.46 -5.04 -15.60
N LEU A 47 -40.18 -4.93 -15.59
CA LEU A 47 -39.36 -4.89 -16.81
C LEU A 47 -38.59 -6.19 -16.98
N GLY A 48 -39.16 -7.11 -17.75
CA GLY A 48 -38.53 -8.21 -18.43
C GLY A 48 -37.63 -9.13 -17.59
N LYS A 49 -37.81 -10.41 -17.68
CA LYS A 49 -36.86 -11.43 -17.20
C LYS A 49 -35.45 -11.19 -17.79
N ALA A 50 -34.69 -10.29 -17.22
CA ALA A 50 -33.24 -10.32 -17.44
C ALA A 50 -32.74 -11.61 -16.78
N ALA A 51 -32.23 -12.53 -17.60
CA ALA A 51 -31.62 -13.75 -17.12
C ALA A 51 -30.50 -13.37 -16.14
N MET A 52 -30.58 -13.81 -14.90
CA MET A 52 -29.49 -13.69 -13.94
C MET A 52 -28.31 -14.51 -14.48
N PRO A 53 -27.06 -14.03 -14.30
CA PRO A 53 -25.90 -14.82 -14.68
C PRO A 53 -25.91 -16.20 -14.03
N ALA A 54 -25.53 -17.25 -14.75
CA ALA A 54 -25.62 -18.64 -14.33
C ALA A 54 -24.97 -18.98 -12.98
N TRP A 55 -24.04 -18.13 -12.50
CA TRP A 55 -23.42 -18.29 -11.17
C TRP A 55 -24.32 -17.89 -10.00
N ALA A 56 -25.47 -17.29 -10.25
CA ALA A 56 -26.41 -16.88 -9.19
C ALA A 56 -27.28 -18.05 -8.67
N ASP A 57 -27.33 -19.18 -9.36
CA ASP A 57 -28.10 -20.38 -8.97
C ASP A 57 -27.26 -21.44 -8.22
N GLY A 58 -25.98 -21.17 -8.01
CA GLY A 58 -25.07 -22.07 -7.29
C GLY A 58 -24.56 -23.26 -8.11
N SER A 59 -24.89 -23.34 -9.40
CA SER A 59 -24.23 -24.26 -10.30
C SER A 59 -22.87 -23.71 -10.67
N ALA A 60 -21.81 -24.51 -10.52
CA ALA A 60 -20.50 -24.17 -11.06
C ALA A 60 -20.62 -23.99 -12.57
N PRO A 61 -20.05 -22.92 -13.18
CA PRO A 61 -20.01 -22.81 -14.63
C PRO A 61 -19.32 -24.03 -15.22
N THR A 62 -20.05 -24.83 -15.97
CA THR A 62 -19.49 -25.99 -16.67
C THR A 62 -18.83 -25.60 -17.98
N ASP A 63 -19.03 -24.35 -18.40
CA ASP A 63 -18.52 -23.85 -19.66
C ASP A 63 -17.30 -22.98 -19.45
N LYS A 64 -16.28 -23.19 -20.25
CA LYS A 64 -15.13 -22.30 -20.37
C LYS A 64 -15.62 -20.87 -20.60
N PRO A 65 -14.98 -19.83 -20.01
CA PRO A 65 -15.34 -18.46 -20.30
C PRO A 65 -15.41 -18.22 -21.80
N ALA A 66 -16.54 -17.68 -22.27
CA ALA A 66 -16.89 -17.58 -23.68
C ALA A 66 -15.99 -16.64 -24.50
N THR A 67 -15.12 -15.89 -23.86
CA THR A 67 -14.14 -15.01 -24.50
C THR A 67 -12.81 -15.14 -23.78
N PRO A 68 -11.84 -15.83 -24.37
CA PRO A 68 -10.47 -15.65 -23.95
C PRO A 68 -10.10 -14.17 -24.11
N TRP A 69 -9.25 -13.68 -23.23
CA TRP A 69 -8.60 -12.38 -23.39
C TRP A 69 -8.08 -12.25 -24.83
N PRO A 70 -8.13 -11.06 -25.44
CA PRO A 70 -7.65 -10.88 -26.81
C PRO A 70 -6.26 -11.49 -26.98
N ALA A 71 -6.04 -12.22 -28.06
CA ALA A 71 -4.78 -12.90 -28.36
C ALA A 71 -3.52 -12.00 -28.31
N THR A 72 -3.68 -10.70 -28.35
CA THR A 72 -2.63 -9.70 -28.13
C THR A 72 -2.06 -9.70 -26.72
N PHE A 73 -2.82 -10.20 -25.72
CA PHE A 73 -2.30 -10.38 -24.36
C PHE A 73 -1.56 -11.72 -24.18
N ASP A 74 -1.88 -12.71 -24.99
CA ASP A 74 -1.21 -14.03 -24.95
C ASP A 74 0.25 -13.96 -25.41
N ALA A 75 0.60 -13.00 -26.24
CA ALA A 75 1.97 -12.77 -26.68
C ALA A 75 2.92 -12.26 -25.57
N ALA A 76 2.40 -11.84 -24.43
CA ALA A 76 3.18 -11.34 -23.29
C ALA A 76 3.45 -12.40 -22.21
N GLY A 77 3.12 -13.67 -22.43
CA GLY A 77 3.32 -14.74 -21.45
C GLY A 77 2.21 -14.78 -20.43
N THR A 78 1.01 -15.08 -20.87
CA THR A 78 -0.16 -15.21 -20.01
C THR A 78 0.01 -16.29 -18.96
N ALA A 79 -0.49 -15.97 -17.82
CA ALA A 79 -0.74 -16.93 -16.78
C ALA A 79 -1.64 -18.07 -17.29
N PRO A 80 -1.44 -19.30 -16.84
CA PRO A 80 -2.32 -20.39 -17.19
C PRO A 80 -3.77 -20.09 -16.77
N GLU A 81 -4.76 -20.56 -17.52
CA GLU A 81 -6.19 -20.42 -17.17
C GLU A 81 -6.54 -20.97 -15.78
N TYR A 82 -5.62 -21.74 -15.21
CA TYR A 82 -5.79 -22.47 -13.97
C TYR A 82 -4.43 -22.69 -13.31
N TYR A 83 -4.35 -22.45 -12.01
CA TYR A 83 -3.14 -22.63 -11.19
C TYR A 83 -3.24 -23.93 -10.39
N PRO A 84 -2.86 -25.09 -10.95
CA PRO A 84 -2.82 -26.31 -10.18
C PRO A 84 -1.70 -26.22 -9.16
N ARG A 85 -1.89 -26.86 -8.01
CA ARG A 85 -0.83 -26.98 -7.02
C ARG A 85 0.35 -27.73 -7.63
N GLU A 86 1.40 -27.01 -7.91
CA GLU A 86 2.66 -27.57 -8.38
C GLU A 86 3.67 -27.66 -7.23
N MET A 87 4.62 -28.55 -7.41
CA MET A 87 5.78 -28.67 -6.52
C MET A 87 7.05 -28.62 -7.34
N PRO A 88 8.16 -28.06 -6.82
CA PRO A 88 9.44 -28.04 -7.51
C PRO A 88 9.87 -29.44 -7.91
N LYS A 89 10.27 -29.61 -9.16
CA LYS A 89 10.85 -30.84 -9.70
C LYS A 89 12.35 -30.90 -9.40
N ALA A 90 12.93 -32.09 -9.43
CA ALA A 90 14.36 -32.24 -9.27
C ALA A 90 15.13 -31.44 -10.34
N GLY A 91 16.07 -30.58 -9.90
CA GLY A 91 16.87 -29.71 -10.74
C GLY A 91 16.28 -28.32 -11.01
N GLU A 92 15.07 -28.01 -10.54
CA GLU A 92 14.55 -26.63 -10.60
C GLU A 92 15.18 -25.76 -9.52
N THR A 93 15.43 -24.49 -9.86
CA THR A 93 16.00 -23.51 -8.93
C THR A 93 14.93 -23.01 -7.96
N ILE A 94 15.26 -22.99 -6.68
CA ILE A 94 14.41 -22.43 -5.62
C ILE A 94 15.17 -21.30 -4.95
N HIS A 95 14.67 -20.07 -5.09
CA HIS A 95 15.18 -18.89 -4.36
C HIS A 95 14.58 -18.88 -2.96
N LYS A 96 15.42 -18.99 -1.95
CA LYS A 96 14.98 -19.11 -0.56
C LYS A 96 15.23 -17.81 0.19
N PHE A 97 14.18 -17.30 0.82
CA PHE A 97 14.20 -16.11 1.65
C PHE A 97 13.65 -16.44 3.04
N GLN A 98 14.07 -15.66 4.00
CA GLN A 98 13.55 -15.68 5.35
C GLN A 98 13.10 -14.27 5.70
N ILE A 99 11.86 -14.11 6.12
CA ILE A 99 11.29 -12.84 6.54
C ILE A 99 10.84 -12.96 7.98
N GLU A 100 11.48 -12.21 8.85
CA GLU A 100 11.13 -12.12 10.27
C GLU A 100 10.31 -10.84 10.51
N VAL A 101 9.19 -10.97 11.21
CA VAL A 101 8.40 -9.82 11.65
C VAL A 101 8.76 -9.46 13.08
N THR A 102 9.18 -8.22 13.28
CA THR A 102 9.51 -7.66 14.59
C THR A 102 8.88 -6.28 14.75
N ILE A 103 8.86 -5.76 15.97
CA ILE A 103 8.60 -4.34 16.23
C ILE A 103 9.94 -3.66 16.50
N GLY A 104 10.13 -2.50 15.92
CA GLY A 104 11.32 -1.69 16.12
C GLY A 104 11.03 -0.20 16.00
N THR A 105 12.08 0.60 16.00
CA THR A 105 11.99 2.05 15.83
C THR A 105 12.63 2.42 14.49
N HIS A 106 11.87 3.11 13.65
CA HIS A 106 12.33 3.62 12.36
C HIS A 106 12.47 5.14 12.39
N GLU A 107 13.57 5.67 11.87
CA GLU A 107 13.81 7.10 11.75
C GLU A 107 13.41 7.59 10.36
N ILE A 108 12.33 8.39 10.31
CA ILE A 108 11.74 8.90 9.07
C ILE A 108 12.52 10.09 8.52
N VAL A 109 12.88 11.00 9.41
CA VAL A 109 13.79 12.15 9.21
C VAL A 109 14.63 12.31 10.46
N PRO A 110 15.76 13.04 10.43
CA PRO A 110 16.62 13.20 11.60
C PRO A 110 15.86 13.65 12.84
N GLY A 111 15.93 12.84 13.89
CA GLY A 111 15.28 13.09 15.17
C GLY A 111 13.79 12.71 15.26
N ILE A 112 13.15 12.33 14.15
CA ILE A 112 11.74 11.90 14.16
C ILE A 112 11.69 10.39 13.95
N LYS A 113 11.25 9.69 14.99
CA LYS A 113 11.18 8.24 15.03
C LYS A 113 9.75 7.79 15.28
N ALA A 114 9.35 6.71 14.59
CA ALA A 114 8.09 6.03 14.83
C ALA A 114 8.32 4.58 15.22
N HIS A 115 7.45 4.04 16.07
CA HIS A 115 7.39 2.59 16.25
C HIS A 115 6.81 1.97 14.98
N MET A 116 7.45 0.92 14.49
CA MET A 116 7.04 0.25 13.27
C MET A 116 7.10 -1.25 13.44
N PHE A 117 6.20 -1.97 12.79
CA PHE A 117 6.47 -3.34 12.41
C PHE A 117 7.50 -3.36 11.29
N MET A 118 8.39 -4.33 11.31
CA MET A 118 9.48 -4.42 10.36
C MET A 118 9.61 -5.82 9.80
N PHE A 119 9.82 -5.94 8.51
CA PHE A 119 10.32 -7.14 7.87
C PHE A 119 11.85 -7.14 7.91
N ASN A 120 12.44 -8.11 8.62
CA ASN A 120 13.90 -8.21 8.83
C ASN A 120 14.52 -6.94 9.43
N GLY A 121 13.81 -6.28 10.35
CA GLY A 121 14.30 -5.09 11.03
C GLY A 121 14.42 -3.85 10.16
N SER A 122 13.81 -3.82 8.96
CA SER A 122 13.83 -2.69 8.04
C SER A 122 12.43 -2.24 7.64
N TYR A 123 12.33 -0.97 7.25
CA TYR A 123 11.17 -0.39 6.59
C TYR A 123 11.63 0.48 5.40
N PRO A 124 11.14 0.22 4.18
CA PRO A 124 10.38 -0.98 3.77
C PRO A 124 11.12 -2.28 4.04
N GLY A 125 10.40 -3.40 3.96
CA GLY A 125 11.01 -4.73 3.97
C GLY A 125 12.00 -4.94 2.83
N PRO A 126 12.83 -5.99 2.88
CA PRO A 126 13.85 -6.26 1.88
C PRO A 126 13.23 -6.44 0.49
N VAL A 127 13.94 -5.96 -0.54
CA VAL A 127 13.55 -6.22 -1.93
C VAL A 127 13.77 -7.70 -2.22
N ILE A 128 12.70 -8.40 -2.60
CA ILE A 128 12.78 -9.75 -3.16
C ILE A 128 12.91 -9.61 -4.67
N ARG A 129 13.97 -10.16 -5.27
CA ARG A 129 14.18 -10.13 -6.72
C ARG A 129 14.52 -11.52 -7.23
N VAL A 130 13.74 -11.99 -8.21
CA VAL A 130 13.84 -13.35 -8.73
C VAL A 130 13.56 -13.38 -10.24
N PRO A 131 14.15 -14.34 -10.98
CA PRO A 131 13.81 -14.54 -12.38
C PRO A 131 12.38 -15.08 -12.55
N GLU A 132 11.75 -14.72 -13.65
CA GLU A 132 10.44 -15.20 -14.05
C GLU A 132 10.38 -16.74 -14.16
N ASN A 133 9.30 -17.33 -13.65
CA ASN A 133 9.02 -18.78 -13.62
C ASN A 133 10.01 -19.61 -12.78
N GLU A 134 10.86 -19.02 -11.98
CA GLU A 134 11.63 -19.75 -10.97
C GLU A 134 10.86 -19.84 -9.66
N TRP A 135 11.21 -20.82 -8.82
CA TRP A 135 10.54 -21.03 -7.56
C TRP A 135 11.00 -20.04 -6.49
N VAL A 136 10.05 -19.54 -5.72
CA VAL A 136 10.28 -18.70 -4.55
C VAL A 136 9.79 -19.42 -3.33
N GLN A 137 10.67 -19.60 -2.37
CA GLN A 137 10.33 -20.03 -1.02
C GLN A 137 10.57 -18.88 -0.06
N VAL A 138 9.55 -18.52 0.71
CA VAL A 138 9.67 -17.53 1.77
C VAL A 138 9.19 -18.12 3.08
N ASP A 139 10.07 -18.19 4.07
CA ASP A 139 9.71 -18.58 5.42
C ASP A 139 9.41 -17.31 6.22
N LEU A 140 8.12 -17.06 6.49
CA LEU A 140 7.67 -15.99 7.36
C LEU A 140 7.76 -16.44 8.82
N ILE A 141 8.60 -15.77 9.60
CA ILE A 141 8.78 -16.04 11.03
C ILE A 141 8.20 -14.86 11.81
N ASN A 142 7.16 -15.11 12.58
CA ASN A 142 6.57 -14.07 13.39
C ASN A 142 7.24 -13.99 14.77
N LYS A 143 7.96 -12.91 15.04
CA LYS A 143 8.56 -12.56 16.34
C LYS A 143 7.86 -11.40 17.02
N SER A 144 6.81 -10.86 16.40
CA SER A 144 6.00 -9.78 16.97
C SER A 144 4.91 -10.34 17.90
N PRO A 145 4.28 -9.51 18.73
CA PRO A 145 3.14 -9.93 19.56
C PRO A 145 1.85 -10.12 18.76
N GLU A 146 1.78 -9.62 17.52
CA GLU A 146 0.61 -9.67 16.67
C GLU A 146 0.67 -10.83 15.67
N ASN A 147 -0.47 -11.13 15.07
CA ASN A 147 -0.58 -12.13 14.02
C ASN A 147 -0.29 -11.50 12.65
N HIS A 148 0.37 -12.25 11.77
CA HIS A 148 0.73 -11.76 10.44
C HIS A 148 0.50 -12.79 9.36
N THR A 149 0.39 -12.30 8.12
CA THR A 149 0.53 -13.07 6.88
C THR A 149 1.31 -12.22 5.88
N ILE A 150 1.72 -12.79 4.76
CA ILE A 150 2.23 -12.04 3.62
C ILE A 150 1.31 -12.31 2.42
N HIS A 151 0.72 -11.25 1.88
CA HIS A 151 0.08 -11.26 0.57
C HIS A 151 1.07 -10.81 -0.49
N TRP A 152 1.14 -11.57 -1.57
CA TRP A 152 2.04 -11.36 -2.71
C TRP A 152 1.30 -10.60 -3.81
N HIS A 153 1.25 -9.29 -3.65
CA HIS A 153 0.40 -8.44 -4.47
C HIS A 153 0.80 -8.45 -5.95
N GLY A 154 -0.15 -8.80 -6.81
CA GLY A 154 0.04 -8.90 -8.25
C GLY A 154 0.63 -10.23 -8.75
N MET A 155 0.90 -11.17 -7.83
CA MET A 155 1.40 -12.50 -8.19
C MET A 155 0.25 -13.44 -8.53
N MET A 156 0.49 -14.30 -9.51
CA MET A 156 -0.40 -15.38 -9.87
C MET A 156 0.13 -16.68 -9.26
N LEU A 157 -0.57 -17.17 -8.23
CA LEU A 157 -0.10 -18.27 -7.41
C LEU A 157 -1.27 -19.13 -6.90
N GLU A 158 -0.97 -20.24 -6.27
CA GLU A 158 -1.96 -21.11 -5.64
C GLU A 158 -2.65 -20.38 -4.47
N ASN A 159 -3.95 -20.58 -4.34
CA ASN A 159 -4.78 -19.91 -3.35
C ASN A 159 -4.22 -20.03 -1.91
N GLU A 160 -3.64 -21.19 -1.55
CA GLU A 160 -3.04 -21.41 -0.22
C GLU A 160 -1.81 -20.53 0.05
N MET A 161 -1.21 -19.94 -0.99
CA MET A 161 -0.03 -19.08 -0.90
C MET A 161 -0.36 -17.58 -0.97
N ASP A 162 -1.65 -17.24 -1.10
CA ASP A 162 -2.10 -15.85 -1.29
C ASP A 162 -1.99 -14.96 -0.04
N GLY A 163 -1.94 -15.56 1.13
CA GLY A 163 -1.69 -14.82 2.38
C GLY A 163 -2.89 -14.10 2.97
N VAL A 164 -4.12 -14.38 2.52
CA VAL A 164 -5.32 -13.78 3.11
C VAL A 164 -5.72 -14.56 4.37
N PRO A 165 -5.70 -13.92 5.56
CA PRO A 165 -6.02 -14.61 6.80
C PRO A 165 -7.48 -15.09 6.78
N PHE A 166 -7.68 -16.33 7.22
CA PHE A 166 -8.97 -17.04 7.27
C PHE A 166 -9.62 -17.32 5.90
N GLY A 167 -9.15 -16.69 4.83
CA GLY A 167 -9.59 -16.95 3.46
C GLY A 167 -8.76 -18.03 2.78
N THR A 168 -7.45 -17.88 2.80
CA THR A 168 -6.51 -18.77 2.10
C THR A 168 -5.57 -19.52 3.06
N GLN A 169 -5.32 -18.96 4.24
CA GLN A 169 -4.47 -19.56 5.28
C GLN A 169 -4.88 -19.11 6.68
N TRP A 170 -4.32 -19.77 7.70
CA TRP A 170 -4.33 -19.28 9.06
C TRP A 170 -3.31 -18.14 9.22
N PRO A 171 -3.62 -17.11 10.04
CA PRO A 171 -2.61 -16.16 10.47
C PRO A 171 -1.44 -16.87 11.13
N VAL A 172 -0.25 -16.34 10.97
CA VAL A 172 0.97 -16.82 11.62
C VAL A 172 1.04 -16.17 13.00
N PHE A 173 0.81 -16.95 14.04
CA PHE A 173 0.84 -16.47 15.42
C PHE A 173 2.27 -16.23 15.89
N THR A 174 2.43 -15.51 16.99
CA THR A 174 3.73 -15.25 17.63
C THR A 174 4.55 -16.53 17.80
N ASN A 175 5.82 -16.49 17.41
CA ASN A 175 6.78 -17.60 17.39
C ASN A 175 6.42 -18.74 16.44
N GLN A 176 5.47 -18.58 15.55
CA GLN A 176 5.20 -19.53 14.48
C GLN A 176 5.89 -19.12 13.18
N THR A 177 5.99 -20.11 12.29
CA THR A 177 6.54 -19.94 10.94
C THR A 177 5.55 -20.48 9.92
N TYR A 178 5.37 -19.76 8.81
CA TYR A 178 4.63 -20.23 7.64
C TYR A 178 5.54 -20.19 6.41
N ARG A 179 5.49 -21.23 5.59
CA ARG A 179 6.27 -21.33 4.35
C ARG A 179 5.40 -21.07 3.15
N TYR A 180 5.70 -20.01 2.45
CA TYR A 180 5.20 -19.73 1.10
C TYR A 180 6.12 -20.41 0.09
N LEU A 181 5.53 -21.05 -0.93
CA LEU A 181 6.26 -21.70 -2.01
C LEU A 181 5.44 -21.57 -3.31
N PHE A 182 5.91 -20.77 -4.23
CA PHE A 182 5.18 -20.46 -5.47
C PHE A 182 6.15 -20.16 -6.62
N ARG A 183 5.65 -20.16 -7.86
CA ARG A 183 6.41 -19.68 -9.02
C ARG A 183 6.34 -18.16 -9.12
N ALA A 184 7.47 -17.53 -9.44
CA ALA A 184 7.54 -16.09 -9.66
C ALA A 184 6.89 -15.75 -11.02
N GLN A 185 5.61 -15.41 -11.02
CA GLN A 185 4.86 -14.98 -12.19
C GLN A 185 3.65 -14.12 -11.83
N PRO A 186 3.27 -13.16 -12.71
CA PRO A 186 3.97 -12.76 -13.92
C PRO A 186 5.26 -11.98 -13.66
N ALA A 187 6.06 -11.76 -14.71
CA ALA A 187 7.20 -10.84 -14.63
C ALA A 187 6.74 -9.40 -14.44
N GLY A 188 7.55 -8.58 -13.76
CA GLY A 188 7.28 -7.17 -13.57
C GLY A 188 7.60 -6.64 -12.21
N THR A 189 7.07 -5.45 -11.92
CA THR A 189 7.13 -4.80 -10.63
C THR A 189 5.90 -5.17 -9.82
N HIS A 190 6.13 -5.79 -8.67
CA HIS A 190 5.13 -6.23 -7.71
C HIS A 190 5.58 -5.79 -6.30
N PHE A 191 4.77 -6.11 -5.30
CA PHE A 191 5.14 -5.86 -3.90
C PHE A 191 4.49 -6.91 -2.99
N TYR A 192 4.88 -6.94 -1.74
CA TYR A 192 4.30 -7.81 -0.74
C TYR A 192 3.99 -7.01 0.53
N HIS A 193 2.95 -7.41 1.25
CA HIS A 193 2.53 -6.73 2.46
C HIS A 193 1.78 -7.66 3.41
N CYS A 194 1.68 -7.26 4.68
CA CYS A 194 0.84 -7.98 5.63
C CYS A 194 -0.64 -7.80 5.27
N HIS A 195 -1.42 -8.89 5.37
CA HIS A 195 -2.86 -8.86 5.12
C HIS A 195 -3.71 -9.06 6.39
N VAL A 196 -3.09 -9.15 7.56
CA VAL A 196 -3.77 -9.05 8.86
C VAL A 196 -3.84 -7.59 9.23
N MET A 197 -5.02 -7.09 9.59
CA MET A 197 -5.25 -5.68 9.97
C MET A 197 -4.52 -4.70 9.03
N THR A 198 -4.75 -4.85 7.75
CA THR A 198 -3.98 -4.25 6.66
C THR A 198 -3.76 -2.74 6.84
N THR A 199 -4.81 -2.01 7.27
CA THR A 199 -4.73 -0.56 7.48
C THR A 199 -3.63 -0.17 8.48
N LEU A 200 -3.53 -0.88 9.61
CA LEU A 200 -2.49 -0.61 10.60
C LEU A 200 -1.14 -1.16 10.16
N HIS A 201 -1.08 -2.45 9.82
CA HIS A 201 0.18 -3.13 9.58
C HIS A 201 0.92 -2.58 8.37
N GLN A 202 0.20 -2.14 7.33
CA GLN A 202 0.81 -1.55 6.14
C GLN A 202 1.33 -0.12 6.42
N GLN A 203 0.54 0.73 7.09
CA GLN A 203 1.03 2.04 7.54
C GLN A 203 2.17 1.92 8.57
N ALA A 204 2.10 0.91 9.42
CA ALA A 204 3.13 0.62 10.40
C ALA A 204 4.34 -0.13 9.84
N GLY A 205 4.48 -0.29 8.51
CA GLY A 205 5.73 -0.66 7.87
C GLY A 205 5.80 -2.05 7.24
N LEU A 206 4.77 -2.90 7.32
CA LEU A 206 4.83 -4.26 6.75
C LEU A 206 4.51 -4.27 5.25
N VAL A 207 5.40 -3.70 4.46
CA VAL A 207 5.36 -3.66 3.00
C VAL A 207 6.78 -3.73 2.44
N GLY A 208 6.96 -4.39 1.28
CA GLY A 208 8.24 -4.49 0.60
C GLY A 208 8.08 -4.77 -0.89
N ALA A 209 9.10 -4.47 -1.69
CA ALA A 209 9.08 -4.66 -3.14
C ALA A 209 9.37 -6.11 -3.53
N LEU A 210 8.66 -6.61 -4.55
CA LEU A 210 8.89 -7.88 -5.21
C LEU A 210 9.09 -7.63 -6.70
N ILE A 211 10.30 -7.92 -7.21
CA ILE A 211 10.66 -7.72 -8.61
C ILE A 211 10.83 -9.09 -9.26
N VAL A 212 10.07 -9.34 -10.30
CA VAL A 212 10.21 -10.55 -11.11
C VAL A 212 10.84 -10.17 -12.44
N ASP A 213 12.08 -10.60 -12.63
CA ASP A 213 12.85 -10.29 -13.84
C ASP A 213 12.34 -11.10 -15.03
N ALA A 214 11.83 -10.41 -16.03
CA ALA A 214 11.32 -11.04 -17.25
C ALA A 214 12.43 -11.78 -18.01
N LYS A 215 12.19 -13.00 -18.44
CA LYS A 215 13.09 -13.73 -19.37
C LYS A 215 13.26 -12.98 -20.69
N ASN A 216 12.24 -12.26 -21.10
CA ASN A 216 12.21 -11.46 -22.32
C ASN A 216 11.74 -10.04 -21.98
N ASP A 217 12.64 -9.21 -21.43
CA ASP A 217 12.31 -7.83 -21.07
C ASP A 217 12.10 -6.96 -22.33
N ILE A 218 10.83 -6.82 -22.72
CA ILE A 218 10.43 -6.00 -23.86
C ILE A 218 10.66 -4.51 -23.58
N VAL A 219 10.56 -4.07 -22.33
CA VAL A 219 10.82 -2.68 -21.94
C VAL A 219 12.29 -2.35 -22.19
N LYS A 220 13.21 -3.19 -21.73
CA LYS A 220 14.66 -2.99 -21.95
C LYS A 220 15.05 -3.05 -23.41
N LYS A 221 14.34 -3.83 -24.23
CA LYS A 221 14.58 -3.87 -25.68
C LYS A 221 14.10 -2.62 -26.39
N THR A 222 12.95 -2.05 -25.96
CA THR A 222 12.35 -0.86 -26.57
C THR A 222 12.96 0.43 -26.06
N PHE A 223 13.24 0.48 -24.77
CA PHE A 223 13.85 1.61 -24.06
C PHE A 223 15.08 1.10 -23.30
N PRO A 224 16.24 0.92 -23.94
CA PRO A 224 17.45 0.53 -23.23
C PRO A 224 17.75 1.48 -22.09
N TYR A 225 18.05 0.95 -20.92
CA TYR A 225 18.38 1.71 -19.72
C TYR A 225 19.61 1.11 -19.05
N GLU A 226 20.38 1.96 -18.38
CA GLU A 226 21.66 1.63 -17.74
C GLU A 226 21.49 1.37 -16.25
N ARG A 227 20.52 2.07 -15.62
CA ARG A 227 20.25 1.98 -14.18
C ARG A 227 18.78 1.78 -13.91
N GLU A 228 18.52 1.22 -12.75
CA GLU A 228 17.16 0.98 -12.27
C GLU A 228 17.02 1.41 -10.81
N TYR A 229 15.90 2.02 -10.48
CA TYR A 229 15.52 2.43 -9.14
C TYR A 229 14.14 1.88 -8.80
N THR A 230 13.93 1.56 -7.52
CA THR A 230 12.62 1.15 -6.99
C THR A 230 12.23 2.15 -5.91
N LEU A 231 11.10 2.81 -6.10
CA LEU A 231 10.52 3.77 -5.17
C LEU A 231 9.21 3.23 -4.62
N LEU A 232 9.21 2.81 -3.38
CA LEU A 232 8.01 2.45 -2.64
C LEU A 232 7.48 3.71 -1.97
N LEU A 233 6.29 4.13 -2.39
CA LEU A 233 5.59 5.32 -1.91
C LEU A 233 4.66 4.92 -0.77
N SER A 234 4.73 5.63 0.33
CA SER A 234 3.92 5.35 1.50
C SER A 234 3.77 6.58 2.38
N GLU A 235 2.79 6.55 3.26
CA GLU A 235 2.55 7.58 4.24
C GLU A 235 2.23 6.96 5.61
N VAL A 236 2.39 7.74 6.66
CA VAL A 236 2.10 7.29 8.03
C VAL A 236 1.51 8.41 8.88
N ASP A 237 0.47 8.07 9.63
CA ASP A 237 0.02 8.84 10.80
C ASP A 237 0.82 8.36 12.02
N THR A 238 1.92 9.06 12.32
CA THR A 238 2.82 8.67 13.42
C THR A 238 2.15 8.73 14.80
N ASN A 239 1.14 9.57 14.97
CA ASN A 239 0.42 9.66 16.23
C ASN A 239 -0.43 8.40 16.43
N TRP A 240 -1.16 8.01 15.38
CA TRP A 240 -1.99 6.81 15.44
C TRP A 240 -1.16 5.53 15.56
N VAL A 241 -0.14 5.37 14.72
CA VAL A 241 0.72 4.17 14.73
C VAL A 241 1.45 4.03 16.07
N ASN A 242 2.03 5.12 16.59
CA ASN A 242 2.70 5.10 17.89
C ASN A 242 1.72 4.74 19.03
N GLU A 243 0.51 5.30 19.02
CA GLU A 243 -0.53 4.96 20.00
C GLU A 243 -0.84 3.47 19.98
N GLN A 244 -1.12 2.92 18.79
CA GLN A 244 -1.45 1.49 18.63
C GLN A 244 -0.29 0.59 19.05
N LEU A 245 0.92 0.87 18.60
CA LEU A 245 2.09 0.04 18.91
C LEU A 245 2.53 0.18 20.36
N ASN A 246 2.38 1.35 20.99
CA ASN A 246 2.62 1.52 22.43
C ASN A 246 1.64 0.70 23.27
N GLU A 247 0.37 0.68 22.90
CA GLU A 247 -0.61 -0.21 23.54
C GLU A 247 -0.20 -1.68 23.38
N MET A 248 0.19 -2.10 22.18
CA MET A 248 0.61 -3.46 21.90
C MET A 248 1.90 -3.84 22.65
N VAL A 249 2.88 -2.96 22.69
CA VAL A 249 4.11 -3.17 23.47
C VAL A 249 3.79 -3.21 24.97
N GLY A 250 2.89 -2.34 25.46
CA GLY A 250 2.37 -2.37 26.83
C GLY A 250 1.55 -3.64 27.13
N MET A 251 0.74 -4.08 26.17
CA MET A 251 0.00 -5.34 26.21
C MET A 251 0.88 -6.57 25.90
N GLY A 252 2.09 -6.39 25.39
CA GLY A 252 2.94 -7.49 24.94
C GLY A 252 3.18 -8.57 25.99
N MET A 253 3.20 -8.20 27.27
CA MET A 253 3.15 -9.18 28.37
C MET A 253 1.76 -9.81 28.52
N THR A 254 0.70 -9.10 28.25
CA THR A 254 -0.69 -9.59 28.36
C THR A 254 -1.10 -10.43 27.15
N MET A 255 -0.68 -10.06 25.92
CA MET A 255 -0.95 -10.86 24.73
C MET A 255 -0.08 -12.12 24.66
N GLN A 256 1.16 -12.07 25.16
CA GLN A 256 1.95 -13.27 25.35
C GLN A 256 1.33 -14.17 26.45
N ALA A 257 0.73 -13.57 27.48
CA ALA A 257 -0.07 -14.30 28.45
C ALA A 257 -1.40 -14.79 27.86
N MET A 258 -2.05 -14.00 26.98
CA MET A 258 -3.26 -14.39 26.24
C MET A 258 -2.96 -15.48 25.19
N ASN A 259 -1.84 -15.40 24.48
CA ASN A 259 -1.37 -16.46 23.58
C ASN A 259 -0.99 -17.74 24.35
N ASN A 260 -0.68 -17.63 25.63
CA ASN A 260 -0.39 -18.77 26.52
C ASN A 260 -1.60 -19.21 27.34
N ASP A 261 -2.73 -18.46 27.29
CA ASP A 261 -3.99 -18.90 27.91
C ASP A 261 -4.86 -19.62 26.86
N PRO A 262 -4.91 -20.97 26.89
CA PRO A 262 -5.70 -21.75 25.93
C PRO A 262 -7.20 -21.42 25.96
N ARG A 263 -7.71 -20.73 27.00
CA ARG A 263 -9.14 -20.38 27.14
C ARG A 263 -9.49 -19.14 26.36
N LEU A 264 -8.63 -18.13 26.35
CA LEU A 264 -8.85 -16.88 25.58
C LEU A 264 -8.61 -17.10 24.08
N MET A 265 -7.56 -17.84 23.73
CA MET A 265 -7.33 -18.30 22.37
C MET A 265 -8.37 -19.35 21.93
N GLY A 266 -8.84 -20.19 22.86
CA GLY A 266 -9.84 -21.22 22.60
C GLY A 266 -11.22 -20.66 22.25
N GLU A 267 -11.65 -19.54 22.83
CA GLU A 267 -12.95 -18.93 22.47
C GLU A 267 -12.89 -18.22 21.10
N MET A 268 -11.87 -17.43 20.85
CA MET A 268 -11.70 -16.78 19.54
C MET A 268 -11.35 -17.80 18.44
N ASN A 269 -10.38 -18.68 18.69
CA ASN A 269 -10.00 -19.72 17.75
C ASN A 269 -11.07 -20.82 17.64
N GLY A 270 -11.73 -21.20 18.72
CA GLY A 270 -12.76 -22.24 18.71
C GLY A 270 -14.00 -21.85 17.91
N ARG A 271 -14.42 -20.60 17.98
CA ARG A 271 -15.52 -20.09 17.13
C ARG A 271 -15.08 -20.02 15.67
N MET A 272 -13.89 -19.53 15.35
CA MET A 272 -13.37 -19.45 13.99
C MET A 272 -12.97 -20.83 13.44
N MET A 273 -12.28 -21.68 14.24
CA MET A 273 -11.91 -23.03 13.84
C MET A 273 -13.12 -23.92 13.58
N GLY A 274 -14.17 -23.83 14.41
CA GLY A 274 -15.41 -24.57 14.21
C GLY A 274 -16.08 -24.28 12.85
N TRP A 275 -15.88 -23.12 12.31
CA TRP A 275 -16.39 -22.71 11.02
C TRP A 275 -15.63 -23.31 9.86
N PHE A 276 -14.30 -23.29 9.89
CA PHE A 276 -13.45 -23.83 8.85
C PHE A 276 -13.37 -25.36 8.89
N GLN A 277 -13.41 -25.97 10.09
CA GLN A 277 -13.42 -27.43 10.25
C GLN A 277 -14.69 -28.09 9.75
N ASN A 278 -15.82 -27.38 9.75
CA ASN A 278 -17.12 -27.91 9.27
C ASN A 278 -17.31 -27.78 7.75
N LYS A 279 -16.24 -27.73 6.95
CA LYS A 279 -16.30 -27.60 5.48
C LYS A 279 -17.16 -26.41 5.01
N GLY A 280 -17.36 -25.43 5.91
CA GLY A 280 -18.05 -24.20 5.60
C GLY A 280 -17.04 -23.26 4.98
N SER A 281 -17.25 -22.90 3.76
CA SER A 281 -16.53 -21.79 3.15
C SER A 281 -16.81 -20.50 3.91
N PHE A 282 -15.96 -19.49 3.77
CA PHE A 282 -16.19 -18.12 4.21
C PHE A 282 -17.59 -17.61 3.75
N LEU A 283 -18.04 -18.04 2.58
CA LEU A 283 -19.40 -17.76 2.07
C LEU A 283 -20.51 -18.35 2.93
N LYS A 284 -20.32 -19.55 3.49
CA LYS A 284 -21.30 -20.11 4.43
C LYS A 284 -21.36 -19.29 5.71
N ALA A 285 -20.21 -18.86 6.19
CA ALA A 285 -20.09 -18.02 7.36
C ALA A 285 -20.86 -16.71 7.19
N ILE A 286 -20.68 -16.01 6.09
CA ILE A 286 -21.42 -14.79 5.76
C ILE A 286 -22.92 -15.06 5.64
N LYS A 287 -23.33 -16.15 4.99
CA LYS A 287 -24.74 -16.57 4.89
C LYS A 287 -25.38 -16.86 6.25
N ASP A 288 -24.61 -17.39 7.18
CA ASP A 288 -25.04 -17.66 8.56
C ASP A 288 -25.00 -16.40 9.45
N GLY A 289 -24.71 -15.23 8.88
CA GLY A 289 -24.74 -13.93 9.58
C GLY A 289 -23.48 -13.60 10.38
N TYR A 290 -22.37 -14.31 10.15
CA TYR A 290 -21.12 -13.99 10.80
C TYR A 290 -20.46 -12.77 10.15
N ILE A 291 -20.19 -11.78 10.96
CA ILE A 291 -19.39 -10.62 10.57
C ILE A 291 -18.08 -10.73 11.34
N PRO A 292 -16.92 -10.84 10.67
CA PRO A 292 -15.64 -10.83 11.35
C PRO A 292 -15.49 -9.54 12.15
N THR A 293 -15.51 -9.61 13.47
CA THR A 293 -15.46 -8.44 14.34
C THR A 293 -14.05 -7.89 14.53
N TYR A 294 -13.01 -8.67 14.19
CA TYR A 294 -11.63 -8.25 14.34
C TYR A 294 -11.21 -7.12 13.38
N THR A 295 -11.97 -6.89 12.29
CA THR A 295 -11.70 -5.81 11.33
C THR A 295 -12.24 -4.46 11.76
N THR A 296 -13.10 -4.42 12.77
CA THR A 296 -13.80 -3.21 13.20
C THR A 296 -13.20 -2.54 14.44
N ALA A 297 -12.31 -3.22 15.15
CA ALA A 297 -11.84 -2.76 16.46
C ALA A 297 -10.69 -1.74 16.39
N MET A 298 -9.96 -1.65 15.26
CA MET A 298 -8.70 -0.92 15.21
C MET A 298 -8.82 0.54 14.77
N VAL A 299 -9.86 0.89 14.04
CA VAL A 299 -10.20 2.29 13.78
C VAL A 299 -11.46 2.56 14.54
N GLY A 300 -11.38 3.23 15.68
CA GLY A 300 -12.55 3.65 16.45
C GLY A 300 -13.53 4.38 15.53
N PRO A 301 -14.85 4.27 15.74
CA PRO A 301 -15.87 4.73 14.81
C PRO A 301 -15.84 6.23 14.49
N ASN A 302 -15.03 7.01 15.20
CA ASN A 302 -14.89 8.46 15.03
C ASN A 302 -13.44 8.90 14.75
N ARG A 303 -12.50 7.98 14.48
CA ARG A 303 -11.11 8.35 14.23
C ARG A 303 -10.88 8.53 12.74
N VAL A 304 -10.38 9.69 12.37
CA VAL A 304 -9.84 9.97 11.04
C VAL A 304 -8.33 9.75 11.11
N ILE A 305 -7.82 8.83 10.29
CA ILE A 305 -6.37 8.63 10.12
C ILE A 305 -5.87 9.75 9.21
N THR A 306 -4.96 10.56 9.74
CA THR A 306 -4.40 11.70 9.01
C THR A 306 -2.88 11.55 8.93
N PRO A 307 -2.35 11.02 7.82
CA PRO A 307 -0.92 10.93 7.63
C PRO A 307 -0.24 12.27 7.78
N ASN A 308 0.86 12.29 8.51
CA ASN A 308 1.67 13.47 8.77
C ASN A 308 3.12 13.36 8.25
N PHE A 309 3.52 12.17 7.79
CA PHE A 309 4.75 11.93 7.04
C PHE A 309 4.48 11.13 5.79
N PHE A 310 5.11 11.56 4.69
CA PHE A 310 5.01 10.97 3.36
C PHE A 310 6.42 10.56 2.92
N MET A 311 6.57 9.33 2.45
CA MET A 311 7.87 8.70 2.36
C MET A 311 8.11 8.06 0.99
N ILE A 312 9.36 8.10 0.58
CA ILE A 312 9.92 7.27 -0.49
C ILE A 312 10.89 6.28 0.18
N ASN A 313 10.66 4.98 0.03
CA ASN A 313 11.47 3.94 0.64
C ASN A 313 11.66 4.12 2.15
N GLY A 314 10.60 4.51 2.86
CA GLY A 314 10.59 4.69 4.31
C GLY A 314 11.23 5.98 4.82
N LYS A 315 11.67 6.87 3.93
CA LYS A 315 12.32 8.14 4.27
C LYS A 315 11.54 9.31 3.72
N SER A 316 11.43 10.39 4.49
CA SER A 316 10.94 11.68 4.01
C SER A 316 12.11 12.59 3.65
N TYR A 317 11.91 13.48 2.69
CA TYR A 317 12.92 14.49 2.35
C TYR A 317 13.29 15.34 3.59
N PRO A 318 14.59 15.65 3.82
CA PRO A 318 15.73 15.48 2.90
C PRO A 318 16.48 14.14 2.97
N MET A 319 15.94 13.12 3.65
CA MET A 319 16.61 11.83 3.83
C MET A 319 16.42 10.86 2.66
N THR A 320 15.58 11.21 1.68
CA THR A 320 15.35 10.40 0.47
C THR A 320 16.61 10.30 -0.38
N ASP A 321 16.88 9.10 -0.90
CA ASP A 321 18.03 8.89 -1.79
C ASP A 321 17.76 9.50 -3.17
N PRO A 322 18.71 10.26 -3.78
CA PRO A 322 18.51 10.85 -5.10
C PRO A 322 18.57 9.80 -6.21
N LEU A 323 17.89 10.09 -7.32
CA LEU A 323 18.04 9.37 -8.58
C LEU A 323 19.24 9.95 -9.34
N MET A 324 20.29 9.17 -9.51
CA MET A 324 21.50 9.59 -10.22
C MET A 324 21.39 9.23 -11.70
N ILE A 325 21.73 10.18 -12.58
CA ILE A 325 21.70 10.02 -14.04
C ILE A 325 22.86 10.79 -14.68
N ARG A 326 23.20 10.44 -15.92
CA ARG A 326 24.11 11.22 -16.78
C ARG A 326 23.39 11.69 -18.03
N LYS A 327 23.91 12.71 -18.66
CA LYS A 327 23.36 13.15 -19.96
C LYS A 327 23.51 12.03 -20.99
N GLY A 328 22.38 11.71 -21.65
CA GLY A 328 22.28 10.64 -22.64
C GLY A 328 21.99 9.26 -22.06
N GLU A 329 22.04 9.09 -20.74
CA GLU A 329 21.67 7.87 -20.04
C GLU A 329 20.14 7.77 -19.91
N ASN A 330 19.60 6.57 -19.90
CA ASN A 330 18.22 6.29 -19.51
C ASN A 330 18.21 5.55 -18.19
N ILE A 331 17.25 5.86 -17.34
CA ILE A 331 17.01 5.12 -16.11
C ILE A 331 15.57 4.60 -16.06
N ARG A 332 15.40 3.39 -15.55
CA ARG A 332 14.09 2.85 -15.21
C ARG A 332 13.77 3.15 -13.75
N VAL A 333 12.62 3.70 -13.48
CA VAL A 333 12.13 3.91 -12.13
C VAL A 333 10.84 3.11 -11.94
N ARG A 334 10.87 2.19 -10.98
CA ARG A 334 9.74 1.36 -10.57
C ARG A 334 9.04 2.05 -9.41
N LEU A 335 7.79 2.44 -9.60
CA LEU A 335 6.95 3.11 -8.63
C LEU A 335 5.97 2.10 -8.04
N ILE A 336 5.89 2.03 -6.72
CA ILE A 336 5.01 1.12 -5.99
C ILE A 336 4.14 1.94 -5.04
N GLY A 337 2.83 1.89 -5.21
CA GLY A 337 1.84 2.49 -4.29
C GLY A 337 1.64 1.62 -3.06
N GLY A 338 2.63 1.64 -2.16
CA GLY A 338 2.65 0.82 -0.95
C GLY A 338 1.89 1.43 0.24
N GLY A 339 1.35 2.64 0.09
CA GLY A 339 0.56 3.34 1.09
C GLY A 339 -0.95 3.19 0.88
N MET A 340 -1.73 4.10 1.49
CA MET A 340 -3.20 4.11 1.46
C MET A 340 -3.78 5.32 0.73
N GLN A 341 -2.93 6.25 0.29
CA GLN A 341 -3.35 7.45 -0.43
C GLN A 341 -2.82 7.44 -1.87
N PRO A 342 -3.57 8.06 -2.82
CA PRO A 342 -3.05 8.32 -4.15
C PRO A 342 -1.91 9.34 -4.10
N HIS A 343 -0.87 9.10 -4.89
CA HIS A 343 0.27 9.99 -5.07
C HIS A 343 0.40 10.42 -6.52
N TYR A 344 0.89 11.63 -6.77
CA TYR A 344 0.98 12.22 -8.11
C TYR A 344 2.40 12.70 -8.33
N LEU A 345 3.29 11.81 -8.77
CA LEU A 345 4.71 12.12 -8.89
C LEU A 345 4.98 12.98 -10.14
N HIS A 346 5.49 14.18 -9.91
CA HIS A 346 5.88 15.15 -10.93
C HIS A 346 7.40 15.32 -11.00
N LEU A 347 7.95 15.26 -12.20
CA LEU A 347 9.36 15.48 -12.45
C LEU A 347 9.60 16.84 -13.11
N HIS A 348 10.40 17.69 -12.48
CA HIS A 348 10.78 18.98 -13.05
C HIS A 348 11.75 18.81 -14.23
N GLY A 349 11.62 19.69 -15.21
CA GLY A 349 12.56 19.82 -16.33
C GLY A 349 12.64 18.65 -17.31
N HIS A 350 11.84 17.60 -17.10
CA HIS A 350 11.83 16.40 -17.93
C HIS A 350 10.41 15.89 -18.15
N ASP A 351 10.23 15.21 -19.29
CA ASP A 351 9.18 14.20 -19.44
C ASP A 351 9.78 12.82 -19.25
N PHE A 352 8.92 11.83 -18.97
CA PHE A 352 9.28 10.43 -18.90
C PHE A 352 8.29 9.56 -19.66
N TRP A 353 8.68 8.35 -20.00
CA TRP A 353 7.80 7.37 -20.61
C TRP A 353 7.23 6.44 -19.55
N HIS A 354 5.91 6.40 -19.39
CA HIS A 354 5.21 5.38 -18.62
C HIS A 354 5.14 4.12 -19.47
N VAL A 355 5.82 3.07 -19.05
CA VAL A 355 6.08 1.86 -19.85
C VAL A 355 5.42 0.59 -19.32
N CYS A 356 5.12 0.50 -18.02
CA CYS A 356 4.40 -0.62 -17.43
C CYS A 356 3.37 -0.13 -16.40
N GLN A 357 2.27 -0.88 -16.31
CA GLN A 357 1.26 -0.76 -15.26
C GLN A 357 1.01 -2.14 -14.67
N ASP A 358 1.04 -2.25 -13.32
CA ASP A 358 0.82 -3.49 -12.56
C ASP A 358 1.65 -4.67 -13.08
N GLY A 359 2.95 -4.41 -13.28
CA GLY A 359 3.91 -5.36 -13.80
C GLY A 359 3.86 -5.58 -15.33
N SER A 360 2.75 -5.24 -15.97
CA SER A 360 2.53 -5.50 -17.40
C SER A 360 3.03 -4.35 -18.28
N PRO A 361 3.80 -4.61 -19.35
CA PRO A 361 4.17 -3.61 -20.32
C PRO A 361 2.94 -3.02 -21.03
N LEU A 362 2.92 -1.69 -21.19
CA LEU A 362 1.88 -0.99 -21.92
C LEU A 362 2.03 -1.25 -23.43
N ALA A 363 0.92 -1.55 -24.10
CA ALA A 363 0.90 -1.71 -25.56
C ALA A 363 1.32 -0.41 -26.29
N SER A 364 1.04 0.74 -25.69
CA SER A 364 1.46 2.06 -26.16
C SER A 364 1.95 2.88 -24.98
N PRO A 365 3.27 3.04 -24.80
CA PRO A 365 3.84 3.87 -23.75
C PRO A 365 3.36 5.32 -23.85
N LEU A 366 3.14 5.96 -22.69
CA LEU A 366 2.67 7.32 -22.60
C LEU A 366 3.81 8.26 -22.19
N ARG A 367 3.92 9.40 -22.87
CA ARG A 367 4.85 10.46 -22.51
C ARG A 367 4.18 11.41 -21.52
N LEU A 368 4.69 11.50 -20.31
CA LEU A 368 4.11 12.24 -19.19
C LEU A 368 5.19 13.03 -18.47
N ASN A 369 4.80 14.01 -17.64
CA ASN A 369 5.66 14.65 -16.64
C ASN A 369 5.10 14.51 -15.22
N THR A 370 3.88 14.00 -15.11
CA THR A 370 3.21 13.68 -13.84
C THR A 370 2.49 12.36 -13.99
N ILE A 371 2.68 11.45 -13.03
CA ILE A 371 2.05 10.14 -13.05
C ILE A 371 1.31 9.87 -11.73
N PRO A 372 0.02 9.47 -11.79
CA PRO A 372 -0.67 8.98 -10.61
C PRO A 372 -0.18 7.57 -10.24
N VAL A 373 0.08 7.36 -8.96
CA VAL A 373 0.36 6.05 -8.36
C VAL A 373 -0.66 5.82 -7.27
N PHE A 374 -1.60 4.92 -7.51
CA PHE A 374 -2.68 4.62 -6.58
C PHE A 374 -2.25 3.56 -5.55
N PRO A 375 -2.91 3.50 -4.38
CA PRO A 375 -2.74 2.39 -3.45
C PRO A 375 -2.92 1.05 -4.15
N GLY A 376 -1.98 0.14 -3.96
CA GLY A 376 -2.04 -1.19 -4.54
C GLY A 376 -1.59 -1.28 -6.00
N THR A 377 -1.23 -0.18 -6.67
CA THR A 377 -0.75 -0.23 -8.07
C THR A 377 0.76 -0.11 -8.17
N THR A 378 1.30 -0.59 -9.28
CA THR A 378 2.70 -0.36 -9.64
C THR A 378 2.80 0.25 -11.04
N SER A 379 3.77 1.16 -11.22
CA SER A 379 4.03 1.80 -12.52
C SER A 379 5.52 1.86 -12.77
N ASP A 380 5.96 1.53 -13.99
CA ASP A 380 7.35 1.73 -14.36
C ASP A 380 7.47 2.88 -15.35
N ILE A 381 8.45 3.74 -15.12
CA ILE A 381 8.75 4.86 -16.01
C ILE A 381 10.20 4.80 -16.49
N ILE A 382 10.44 5.34 -17.69
CA ILE A 382 11.80 5.57 -18.22
C ILE A 382 12.04 7.08 -18.28
N ILE A 383 13.05 7.53 -17.55
CA ILE A 383 13.53 8.90 -17.59
C ILE A 383 14.78 8.94 -18.49
N GLN A 384 14.77 9.88 -19.46
CA GLN A 384 15.88 10.09 -20.37
C GLN A 384 16.72 11.29 -19.91
N GLY A 385 18.01 11.12 -19.83
CA GLY A 385 18.96 12.15 -19.40
C GLY A 385 19.15 13.24 -20.46
N THR A 386 18.20 14.14 -20.62
CA THR A 386 18.20 15.16 -21.68
C THR A 386 18.56 16.56 -21.19
N ASN A 387 18.35 16.87 -19.91
CA ASN A 387 18.48 18.22 -19.37
C ASN A 387 19.36 18.21 -18.09
N PRO A 388 20.70 18.35 -18.22
CA PRO A 388 21.61 18.32 -17.08
C PRO A 388 21.26 19.34 -15.99
N GLY A 389 21.32 18.91 -14.73
CA GLY A 389 20.99 19.75 -13.58
C GLY A 389 20.64 18.93 -12.34
N SER A 390 19.99 19.58 -11.40
CA SER A 390 19.35 18.94 -10.23
C SER A 390 17.88 19.31 -10.25
N TRP A 391 17.01 18.32 -10.33
CA TRP A 391 15.60 18.49 -10.57
C TRP A 391 14.76 17.80 -9.50
N HIS A 392 13.74 18.48 -8.99
CA HIS A 392 12.81 17.88 -8.05
C HIS A 392 11.99 16.78 -8.73
N PHE A 393 11.83 15.66 -8.05
CA PHE A 393 10.86 14.61 -8.34
C PHE A 393 10.04 14.39 -7.08
N HIS A 394 8.79 14.83 -7.09
CA HIS A 394 8.00 14.94 -5.86
C HIS A 394 6.51 14.70 -6.12
N ASP A 395 5.77 14.40 -5.04
CA ASP A 395 4.31 14.38 -5.08
C ASP A 395 3.77 15.80 -5.32
N HIS A 396 2.82 15.94 -6.21
CA HIS A 396 2.18 17.23 -6.53
C HIS A 396 0.97 17.53 -5.64
N SER A 397 0.72 16.72 -4.61
CA SER A 397 -0.14 17.09 -3.48
C SER A 397 0.70 17.86 -2.48
N ASP A 398 0.41 19.14 -2.26
CA ASP A 398 1.25 20.03 -1.45
C ASP A 398 1.44 19.52 0.00
N LEU A 399 0.41 18.88 0.56
CA LEU A 399 0.52 18.27 1.89
C LEU A 399 1.55 17.14 1.91
N ALA A 400 1.63 16.35 0.85
CA ALA A 400 2.56 15.23 0.74
C ALA A 400 4.03 15.66 0.60
N THR A 401 4.31 16.95 0.35
CA THR A 401 5.67 17.52 0.35
C THR A 401 6.04 18.19 1.67
N THR A 402 5.42 17.76 2.76
CA THR A 402 5.69 18.27 4.10
C THR A 402 6.11 17.17 5.08
N ASN A 403 6.85 17.55 6.12
CA ASN A 403 7.11 16.76 7.31
C ASN A 403 6.26 17.31 8.44
N ASN A 404 5.18 16.63 8.81
CA ASN A 404 4.24 17.10 9.82
C ASN A 404 3.78 18.56 9.58
N GLY A 405 3.44 18.87 8.32
CA GLY A 405 2.99 20.20 7.88
C GLY A 405 4.11 21.22 7.61
N ILE A 406 5.37 20.86 7.78
CA ILE A 406 6.52 21.75 7.49
C ILE A 406 7.09 21.43 6.11
N HIS A 407 7.07 22.42 5.21
CA HIS A 407 7.67 22.35 3.87
C HIS A 407 9.07 23.02 3.88
N PRO A 408 10.08 22.53 3.10
CA PRO A 408 10.05 21.32 2.26
C PRO A 408 10.26 20.05 3.07
N GLY A 409 9.62 18.97 2.63
CA GLY A 409 9.67 17.67 3.29
C GLY A 409 8.97 16.58 2.48
N GLY A 410 8.54 15.54 3.14
CA GLY A 410 7.62 14.53 2.62
C GLY A 410 8.16 13.72 1.44
N MET A 411 7.24 13.39 0.54
CA MET A 411 7.47 12.55 -0.64
C MET A 411 8.12 13.34 -1.76
N MET A 412 9.40 13.63 -1.59
CA MET A 412 10.23 14.35 -2.55
C MET A 412 11.62 13.70 -2.61
N THR A 413 12.18 13.63 -3.81
CA THR A 413 13.58 13.31 -4.06
C THR A 413 14.11 14.16 -5.21
N MET A 414 15.36 13.96 -5.58
CA MET A 414 16.03 14.71 -6.63
C MET A 414 16.46 13.78 -7.77
N LEU A 415 16.27 14.21 -9.02
CA LEU A 415 17.00 13.69 -10.16
C LEU A 415 18.28 14.52 -10.31
N MET A 416 19.44 13.89 -10.09
CA MET A 416 20.73 14.58 -10.08
C MET A 416 21.65 14.06 -11.18
N TYR A 417 22.17 14.99 -11.97
CA TYR A 417 23.14 14.65 -13.01
C TYR A 417 24.56 14.64 -12.46
N GLU A 418 25.21 13.47 -12.49
CA GLU A 418 26.59 13.29 -12.04
C GLU A 418 27.61 14.09 -12.85
N ASP A 419 27.24 14.53 -14.05
CA ASP A 419 28.10 15.22 -15.01
C ASP A 419 27.60 16.63 -15.37
N ALA A 420 26.73 17.22 -14.53
CA ALA A 420 26.10 18.52 -14.78
C ALA A 420 27.14 19.65 -14.96
N ASP A 421 28.26 19.60 -14.27
CA ASP A 421 29.34 20.57 -14.35
C ASP A 421 29.97 20.64 -15.76
N LYS A 422 30.02 19.53 -16.50
CA LYS A 422 30.51 19.47 -17.88
C LYS A 422 29.68 20.27 -18.85
N TYR A 423 28.42 20.56 -18.49
CA TYR A 423 27.46 21.32 -19.29
C TYR A 423 27.28 22.75 -18.78
N GLY A 424 28.17 23.23 -17.91
CA GLY A 424 28.15 24.59 -17.39
C GLY A 424 27.01 24.87 -16.40
N VAL A 425 26.37 23.82 -15.87
CA VAL A 425 25.33 23.98 -14.86
C VAL A 425 25.99 24.37 -13.54
N LYS A 426 25.64 25.55 -13.05
CA LYS A 426 26.12 26.08 -11.76
C LYS A 426 24.95 26.55 -10.95
N PHE A 427 25.03 26.33 -9.65
CA PHE A 427 24.12 26.98 -8.72
C PHE A 427 24.36 28.49 -8.80
N LYS A 428 23.28 29.25 -9.05
CA LYS A 428 23.35 30.71 -9.14
C LYS A 428 22.72 31.30 -7.89
N ASP A 429 23.41 32.27 -7.31
CA ASP A 429 22.82 33.08 -6.24
C ASP A 429 21.62 33.85 -6.79
N ALA A 430 20.61 34.06 -5.96
CA ALA A 430 19.45 34.85 -6.33
C ALA A 430 19.88 36.28 -6.72
N ILE A 431 19.56 36.70 -7.92
CA ILE A 431 19.77 38.09 -8.36
C ILE A 431 18.71 38.93 -7.66
N GLN A 432 19.11 39.70 -6.65
CA GLN A 432 18.25 40.75 -6.10
C GLN A 432 18.20 41.88 -7.12
N THR A 433 17.12 41.99 -7.85
CA THR A 433 16.82 43.20 -8.60
C THR A 433 16.21 44.20 -7.64
N ASN A 434 16.99 45.21 -7.22
CA ASN A 434 16.44 46.39 -6.59
C ASN A 434 15.61 47.12 -7.63
N SER A 435 14.29 47.04 -7.53
CA SER A 435 13.36 47.85 -8.30
C SER A 435 13.16 49.20 -7.60
#